data_57aff6d23e58c50f029793993530b265
#
_entry.id   57aff6d23e58c50f029793993530b265
#
_cell.length_a   1.000
_cell.length_b   1.000
_cell.length_c   1.000
_cell.angle_alpha   90.00
_cell.angle_beta   90.00
_cell.angle_gamma   90.00
#
_symmetry.space_group_name_H-M   'P 1'
#
loop_
_entity.id
_entity.type
_entity.pdbx_description
1 polymer ?
#
loop_
_entity_poly.entity_id
_entity_poly.type
_entity_poly.pdbx_seq_one_letter_code
_entity_poly.pdbx_strand_id
1 'polypeptide(L)'
;MTADPDFSDLTEREMAALIYRITDELSTRGTRAAFAELLQVVAYVGERVGVAARTLAASNSWSQVAEVSGTSKQAAWERWRS
;
A
#
# COMPACT_ATOMS: atom_id res chain seq x y z
N MET A 1 21.22 -18.14 8.27
CA MET A 1 19.84 -17.81 7.91
C MET A 1 19.55 -16.35 8.27
N THR A 2 18.90 -15.64 7.39
CA THR A 2 18.59 -14.25 7.62
C THR A 2 17.15 -14.14 8.15
N ALA A 3 16.97 -13.46 9.26
CA ALA A 3 15.63 -13.16 9.76
C ALA A 3 14.98 -12.13 8.84
N ASP A 4 13.65 -12.12 8.81
CA ASP A 4 12.91 -11.07 8.10
C ASP A 4 13.23 -9.72 8.73
N PRO A 5 13.32 -8.66 7.90
CA PRO A 5 13.55 -7.33 8.44
C PRO A 5 12.45 -6.94 9.43
N ASP A 6 12.85 -6.27 10.50
CA ASP A 6 11.90 -5.70 11.44
C ASP A 6 11.65 -4.25 11.05
N PHE A 7 10.44 -3.96 10.60
CA PHE A 7 10.07 -2.63 10.14
C PHE A 7 9.44 -1.76 11.23
N SER A 8 9.28 -2.30 12.44
CA SER A 8 8.57 -1.59 13.51
C SER A 8 9.26 -0.28 13.93
N ASP A 9 10.58 -0.16 13.72
CA ASP A 9 11.32 1.06 14.04
C ASP A 9 11.28 2.12 12.93
N LEU A 10 10.70 1.79 11.79
CA LEU A 10 10.61 2.71 10.65
C LEU A 10 9.32 3.50 10.71
N THR A 11 9.38 4.76 10.28
CA THR A 11 8.16 5.54 10.07
C THR A 11 7.46 5.07 8.81
N GLU A 12 6.19 5.44 8.68
CA GLU A 12 5.41 5.14 7.47
C GLU A 12 6.09 5.71 6.23
N ARG A 13 6.62 6.94 6.33
CA ARG A 13 7.31 7.57 5.21
C ARG A 13 8.60 6.83 4.85
N GLU A 14 9.34 6.35 5.83
CA GLU A 14 10.56 5.56 5.57
C GLU A 14 10.23 4.26 4.87
N MET A 15 9.18 3.58 5.30
CA MET A 15 8.72 2.36 4.63
C MET A 15 8.30 2.64 3.19
N ALA A 16 7.53 3.71 2.98
CA ALA A 16 7.09 4.09 1.62
C ALA A 16 8.30 4.40 0.73
N ALA A 17 9.31 5.09 1.27
CA ALA A 17 10.51 5.41 0.52
C ALA A 17 11.25 4.15 0.04
N LEU A 18 11.30 3.11 0.88
CA LEU A 18 11.90 1.84 0.49
C LEU A 18 11.12 1.19 -0.65
N ILE A 19 9.80 1.21 -0.58
CA ILE A 19 8.95 0.66 -1.64
C ILE A 19 9.20 1.39 -2.96
N TYR A 20 9.28 2.72 -2.92
CA TYR A 20 9.54 3.51 -4.12
C TYR A 20 10.89 3.13 -4.74
N ARG A 21 11.92 3.02 -3.92
CA ARG A 21 13.27 2.68 -4.41
C ARG A 21 13.30 1.31 -5.05
N ILE A 22 12.64 0.32 -4.45
CA ILE A 22 12.59 -1.03 -4.98
C ILE A 22 11.79 -1.06 -6.29
N THR A 23 10.66 -0.39 -6.33
CA THR A 23 9.85 -0.35 -7.56
C THR A 23 10.55 0.41 -8.68
N ASP A 24 11.30 1.47 -8.37
CA ASP A 24 12.12 2.16 -9.35
C ASP A 24 13.15 1.22 -9.96
N GLU A 25 13.83 0.42 -9.13
CA GLU A 25 14.81 -0.56 -9.60
C GLU A 25 14.16 -1.58 -10.52
N LEU A 26 13.01 -2.14 -10.12
CA LEU A 26 12.29 -3.11 -10.94
C LEU A 26 11.87 -2.49 -12.28
N SER A 27 11.47 -1.21 -12.27
CA SER A 27 10.96 -0.56 -13.48
C SER A 27 12.03 -0.33 -14.53
N THR A 28 13.30 -0.30 -14.15
CA THR A 28 14.40 0.01 -15.05
C THR A 28 15.24 -1.22 -15.45
N ARG A 29 14.92 -2.40 -14.92
CA ARG A 29 15.68 -3.62 -15.23
C ARG A 29 15.52 -4.10 -16.67
N GLY A 30 14.38 -3.84 -17.28
CA GLY A 30 14.14 -4.20 -18.68
C GLY A 30 13.99 -5.71 -18.91
N THR A 31 13.65 -6.48 -17.87
CA THR A 31 13.48 -7.93 -18.00
C THR A 31 12.01 -8.31 -17.90
N ARG A 32 11.67 -9.45 -18.49
CA ARG A 32 10.31 -10.00 -18.37
C ARG A 32 9.95 -10.26 -16.92
N ALA A 33 10.91 -10.77 -16.14
CA ALA A 33 10.70 -11.09 -14.73
C ALA A 33 10.38 -9.83 -13.93
N ALA A 34 11.12 -8.74 -14.16
CA ALA A 34 10.86 -7.48 -13.44
C ALA A 34 9.48 -6.93 -13.74
N PHE A 35 9.06 -6.97 -15.01
CA PHE A 35 7.73 -6.51 -15.38
C PHE A 35 6.64 -7.38 -14.76
N ALA A 36 6.82 -8.71 -14.80
CA ALA A 36 5.86 -9.63 -14.21
C ALA A 36 5.71 -9.40 -12.70
N GLU A 37 6.83 -9.19 -12.02
CA GLU A 37 6.80 -8.93 -10.58
C GLU A 37 6.12 -7.59 -10.25
N LEU A 38 6.34 -6.56 -11.08
CA LEU A 38 5.64 -5.28 -10.88
C LEU A 38 4.13 -5.43 -11.01
N LEU A 39 3.67 -6.24 -11.95
CA LEU A 39 2.23 -6.49 -12.10
C LEU A 39 1.66 -7.14 -10.83
N GLN A 40 2.39 -8.08 -10.24
CA GLN A 40 1.99 -8.72 -8.99
C GLN A 40 1.99 -7.73 -7.82
N VAL A 41 3.01 -6.87 -7.76
CA VAL A 41 3.14 -5.87 -6.70
C VAL A 41 1.97 -4.89 -6.75
N VAL A 42 1.59 -4.42 -7.94
CA VAL A 42 0.45 -3.51 -8.09
C VAL A 42 -0.83 -4.13 -7.52
N ALA A 43 -1.10 -5.39 -7.87
CA ALA A 43 -2.29 -6.09 -7.38
C ALA A 43 -2.25 -6.26 -5.86
N TYR A 44 -1.10 -6.68 -5.34
CA TYR A 44 -0.93 -6.92 -3.91
C TYR A 44 -1.10 -5.63 -3.11
N VAL A 45 -0.44 -4.54 -3.54
CA VAL A 45 -0.54 -3.25 -2.85
C VAL A 45 -1.98 -2.74 -2.88
N GLY A 46 -2.68 -2.94 -3.99
CA GLY A 46 -4.09 -2.57 -4.08
C GLY A 46 -4.95 -3.25 -3.01
N GLU A 47 -4.73 -4.54 -2.79
CA GLU A 47 -5.42 -5.28 -1.73
C GLU A 47 -5.06 -4.73 -0.35
N ARG A 48 -3.79 -4.43 -0.12
CA ARG A 48 -3.33 -3.91 1.17
C ARG A 48 -3.89 -2.51 1.45
N VAL A 49 -4.12 -1.71 0.41
CA VAL A 49 -4.79 -0.41 0.57
C VAL A 49 -6.19 -0.60 1.16
N GLY A 50 -6.93 -1.60 0.70
CA GLY A 50 -8.25 -1.91 1.25
C GLY A 50 -8.18 -2.30 2.72
N VAL A 51 -7.19 -3.13 3.09
CA VAL A 51 -6.99 -3.51 4.49
C VAL A 51 -6.69 -2.27 5.34
N ALA A 52 -5.82 -1.39 4.85
CA ALA A 52 -5.45 -0.17 5.57
C ALA A 52 -6.66 0.75 5.77
N ALA A 53 -7.49 0.89 4.73
CA ALA A 53 -8.70 1.72 4.81
C ALA A 53 -9.65 1.19 5.89
N ARG A 54 -9.89 -0.11 5.91
CA ARG A 54 -10.76 -0.73 6.91
C ARG A 54 -10.18 -0.64 8.31
N THR A 55 -8.87 -0.79 8.44
CA THR A 55 -8.18 -0.66 9.73
C THR A 55 -8.31 0.77 10.27
N LEU A 56 -8.11 1.77 9.41
CA LEU A 56 -8.28 3.17 9.81
C LEU A 56 -9.74 3.45 10.18
N ALA A 57 -10.70 2.93 9.40
CA ALA A 57 -12.13 3.13 9.69
C ALA A 57 -12.52 2.50 11.02
N ALA A 58 -11.97 1.33 11.35
CA ALA A 58 -12.26 0.62 12.59
C ALA A 58 -11.73 1.37 13.82
N SER A 59 -10.53 1.98 13.70
CA SER A 59 -9.94 2.71 14.82
C SER A 59 -10.40 4.17 14.89
N ASN A 60 -10.92 4.72 13.80
CA ASN A 60 -11.39 6.10 13.74
C ASN A 60 -12.78 6.16 13.09
N SER A 61 -12.82 6.39 11.77
CA SER A 61 -14.10 6.48 11.06
C SER A 61 -13.86 6.43 9.55
N TRP A 62 -14.92 6.16 8.80
CA TRP A 62 -14.88 6.26 7.34
C TRP A 62 -14.67 7.70 6.88
N SER A 63 -15.02 8.69 7.71
CA SER A 63 -14.73 10.09 7.40
C SER A 63 -13.24 10.35 7.33
N GLN A 64 -12.44 9.72 8.20
CA GLN A 64 -10.99 9.82 8.15
C GLN A 64 -10.44 9.20 6.87
N VAL A 65 -10.96 8.04 6.49
CA VAL A 65 -10.55 7.39 5.23
C VAL A 65 -10.84 8.31 4.05
N ALA A 66 -12.02 8.91 4.03
CA ALA A 66 -12.44 9.83 2.96
C ALA A 66 -11.51 11.05 2.89
N GLU A 67 -11.18 11.62 4.04
CA GLU A 67 -10.30 12.79 4.12
C GLU A 67 -8.93 12.50 3.53
N VAL A 68 -8.32 11.38 3.93
CA VAL A 68 -6.99 11.01 3.44
C VAL A 68 -7.01 10.70 1.94
N SER A 69 -8.04 10.00 1.48
CA SER A 69 -8.13 9.57 0.08
C SER A 69 -8.67 10.63 -0.87
N GLY A 70 -9.16 11.75 -0.33
CA GLY A 70 -9.70 12.82 -1.17
C GLY A 70 -11.06 12.50 -1.79
N THR A 71 -11.83 11.61 -1.17
CA THR A 71 -13.16 11.22 -1.66
C THR A 71 -14.22 11.55 -0.63
N SER A 72 -15.50 11.33 -0.97
CA SER A 72 -16.58 11.44 0.01
C SER A 72 -16.59 10.22 0.91
N LYS A 73 -17.20 10.36 2.09
CA LYS A 73 -17.37 9.24 3.03
C LYS A 73 -18.08 8.06 2.37
N GLN A 74 -19.14 8.34 1.62
CA GLN A 74 -19.93 7.31 0.94
C GLN A 74 -19.07 6.58 -0.10
N ALA A 75 -18.31 7.32 -0.91
CA ALA A 75 -17.44 6.71 -1.92
C ALA A 75 -16.35 5.85 -1.29
N ALA A 76 -15.75 6.32 -0.21
CA ALA A 76 -14.71 5.56 0.51
C ALA A 76 -15.29 4.26 1.06
N TRP A 77 -16.46 4.36 1.70
CA TRP A 77 -17.11 3.19 2.26
C TRP A 77 -17.46 2.16 1.19
N GLU A 78 -18.04 2.60 0.09
CA GLU A 78 -18.41 1.70 -1.01
C GLU A 78 -17.19 1.01 -1.62
N ARG A 79 -16.08 1.73 -1.73
CA ARG A 79 -14.88 1.21 -2.36
C ARG A 79 -14.16 0.18 -1.48
N TRP A 80 -14.10 0.42 -0.17
CA TRP A 80 -13.22 -0.38 0.69
C TRP A 80 -13.92 -1.15 1.81
N ARG A 81 -15.23 -1.16 1.88
CA ARG A 81 -15.96 -1.79 2.99
C ARG A 81 -15.77 -3.31 3.09
N SER A 82 -15.33 -3.94 2.03
CA SER A 82 -15.15 -5.40 2.04
C SER A 82 -13.83 -5.83 1.42
#